data_827f06f1db44559e6d6cdee9dce11eab
#
_entry.id   827f06f1db44559e6d6cdee9dce11eab
#
_cell.length_a   1.000
_cell.length_b   1.000
_cell.length_c   1.000
_cell.angle_alpha   90.00
_cell.angle_beta   90.00
_cell.angle_gamma   90.00
#
_symmetry.space_group_name_H-M   'P 1'
#
loop_
_entity.id
_entity.type
_entity.pdbx_description
1 polymer ?
#
loop_
_entity_poly.entity_id
_entity_poly.type
_entity_poly.pdbx_seq_one_letter_code
_entity_poly.pdbx_strand_id
1 'polypeptide(L)'
;MRGADGEAFVQSQASQDLDRLVDGGALWSGFLAPTGEVVAAVRLERTGDELVLRVPAVLADSLRARLERFRLRREVDLVDEGEAADPLGDEATRVAARWPGPAELARGLVPHAYGHRFVDQTVSFTKGCFPGQEMVARMEARGATAPWRLVWGRARALADLDAYLRGAGPEGPSGVTTAVVLADGTVSALGFAHRTLAETEDVELAVAFVT
;
A
#
# COMPACT_ATOMS: atom_id res chain seq x y z
N MET A 1 14.74 10.30 -10.05
CA MET A 1 15.74 10.63 -9.01
C MET A 1 17.11 10.38 -9.57
N ARG A 2 18.01 11.36 -9.45
CA ARG A 2 19.37 11.37 -10.00
C ARG A 2 20.36 11.74 -8.92
N GLY A 3 21.66 11.51 -9.16
CA GLY A 3 22.75 11.89 -8.27
C GLY A 3 23.53 10.70 -7.72
N ALA A 4 24.79 10.94 -7.34
CA ALA A 4 25.73 9.89 -6.91
C ALA A 4 25.21 9.07 -5.69
N ASP A 5 24.43 9.70 -4.83
CA ASP A 5 23.83 9.04 -3.66
C ASP A 5 22.40 8.52 -3.87
N GLY A 6 21.84 8.67 -5.09
CA GLY A 6 20.42 8.43 -5.36
C GLY A 6 19.95 7.04 -4.95
N GLU A 7 20.63 6.00 -5.38
CA GLU A 7 20.30 4.62 -5.06
C GLU A 7 20.45 4.32 -3.56
N ALA A 8 21.59 4.66 -2.98
CA ALA A 8 21.85 4.42 -1.56
C ALA A 8 20.85 5.19 -0.67
N PHE A 9 20.43 6.37 -1.12
CA PHE A 9 19.41 7.14 -0.43
C PHE A 9 18.05 6.44 -0.48
N VAL A 10 17.56 6.05 -1.68
CA VAL A 10 16.29 5.34 -1.80
C VAL A 10 16.34 4.02 -1.05
N GLN A 11 17.44 3.26 -1.15
CA GLN A 11 17.65 2.03 -0.41
C GLN A 11 17.49 2.25 1.10
N SER A 12 17.93 3.39 1.64
CA SER A 12 17.80 3.71 3.06
C SER A 12 16.37 4.12 3.47
N GLN A 13 15.50 4.51 2.55
CA GLN A 13 14.14 5.00 2.82
C GLN A 13 13.04 4.00 2.46
N ALA A 14 13.28 3.18 1.45
CA ALA A 14 12.38 2.16 0.96
C ALA A 14 12.39 0.91 1.84
N SER A 15 11.26 0.25 2.03
CA SER A 15 11.18 -1.01 2.78
C SER A 15 11.53 -2.25 1.95
N GLN A 16 11.47 -2.16 0.61
CA GLN A 16 11.90 -3.24 -0.28
C GLN A 16 13.38 -3.10 -0.65
N ASP A 17 14.00 -4.19 -1.01
CA ASP A 17 15.41 -4.26 -1.37
C ASP A 17 15.64 -3.88 -2.83
N LEU A 18 16.36 -2.76 -3.06
CA LEU A 18 16.68 -2.27 -4.39
C LEU A 18 17.73 -3.11 -5.12
N ASP A 19 18.50 -3.95 -4.42
CA ASP A 19 19.43 -4.88 -5.06
C ASP A 19 18.71 -5.88 -5.98
N ARG A 20 17.39 -6.03 -5.80
CA ARG A 20 16.51 -6.83 -6.66
C ARG A 20 16.03 -6.09 -7.91
N LEU A 21 16.26 -4.78 -7.98
CA LEU A 21 15.81 -3.93 -9.08
C LEU A 21 16.86 -3.87 -10.19
N VAL A 22 16.69 -4.67 -11.22
CA VAL A 22 17.55 -4.70 -12.40
C VAL A 22 17.23 -3.54 -13.35
N ASP A 23 18.15 -3.21 -14.24
CA ASP A 23 17.94 -2.19 -15.27
C ASP A 23 16.74 -2.57 -16.18
N GLY A 24 15.90 -1.59 -16.48
CA GLY A 24 14.61 -1.78 -17.17
C GLY A 24 13.54 -2.49 -16.33
N GLY A 25 13.85 -2.87 -15.09
CA GLY A 25 12.92 -3.54 -14.17
C GLY A 25 12.12 -2.59 -13.31
N ALA A 26 11.15 -3.17 -12.61
CA ALA A 26 10.33 -2.47 -11.63
C ALA A 26 10.03 -3.35 -10.41
N LEU A 27 9.87 -2.71 -9.24
CA LEU A 27 9.40 -3.36 -8.02
C LEU A 27 8.51 -2.40 -7.20
N TRP A 28 7.72 -2.96 -6.31
CA TRP A 28 6.97 -2.19 -5.32
C TRP A 28 7.76 -2.04 -4.02
N SER A 29 7.65 -0.90 -3.38
CA SER A 29 8.19 -0.66 -2.05
C SER A 29 7.26 0.18 -1.20
N GLY A 30 7.24 -0.10 0.09
CA GLY A 30 6.66 0.81 1.08
C GLY A 30 7.65 1.92 1.44
N PHE A 31 7.12 3.11 1.68
CA PHE A 31 7.81 4.16 2.43
C PHE A 31 7.06 4.30 3.75
N LEU A 32 7.73 3.98 4.84
CA LEU A 32 7.08 3.84 6.14
C LEU A 32 7.46 5.01 7.08
N ALA A 33 6.51 5.37 7.94
CA ALA A 33 6.82 6.20 9.09
C ALA A 33 7.75 5.46 10.08
N PRO A 34 8.47 6.17 10.97
CA PRO A 34 9.29 5.51 11.99
C PRO A 34 8.51 4.55 12.90
N THR A 35 7.23 4.79 13.07
CA THR A 35 6.29 3.97 13.84
C THR A 35 5.76 2.75 13.09
N GLY A 36 6.11 2.62 11.78
CA GLY A 36 5.83 1.45 10.95
C GLY A 36 4.62 1.57 10.03
N GLU A 37 3.86 2.66 10.08
CA GLU A 37 2.71 2.87 9.19
C GLU A 37 3.18 3.17 7.76
N VAL A 38 2.41 2.69 6.78
CA VAL A 38 2.65 2.95 5.36
C VAL A 38 2.27 4.38 5.03
N VAL A 39 3.25 5.18 4.62
CA VAL A 39 3.05 6.55 4.11
C VAL A 39 2.70 6.52 2.64
N ALA A 40 3.41 5.70 1.86
CA ALA A 40 3.16 5.50 0.44
C ALA A 40 3.59 4.09 0.01
N ALA A 41 2.85 3.52 -0.96
CA ALA A 41 3.30 2.41 -1.77
C ALA A 41 3.79 2.97 -3.10
N VAL A 42 5.03 2.72 -3.42
CA VAL A 42 5.75 3.32 -4.56
C VAL A 42 6.17 2.22 -5.52
N ARG A 43 5.91 2.41 -6.79
CA ARG A 43 6.53 1.60 -7.83
C ARG A 43 7.87 2.24 -8.21
N LEU A 44 8.93 1.53 -7.94
CA LEU A 44 10.30 1.90 -8.27
C LEU A 44 10.66 1.28 -9.61
N GLU A 45 11.19 2.08 -10.52
CA GLU A 45 11.68 1.66 -11.83
C GLU A 45 13.13 2.11 -11.99
N ARG A 46 13.96 1.28 -12.65
CA ARG A 46 15.35 1.62 -12.95
C ARG A 46 15.52 1.83 -14.45
N THR A 47 16.20 2.90 -14.82
CA THR A 47 16.63 3.17 -16.19
C THR A 47 18.07 3.69 -16.13
N GLY A 48 19.04 2.81 -16.41
CA GLY A 48 20.46 3.12 -16.20
C GLY A 48 20.72 3.50 -14.74
N ASP A 49 21.30 4.68 -14.54
CA ASP A 49 21.63 5.23 -13.22
C ASP A 49 20.45 6.00 -12.55
N GLU A 50 19.30 6.05 -13.23
CA GLU A 50 18.14 6.79 -12.72
C GLU A 50 17.12 5.86 -12.04
N LEU A 51 16.58 6.33 -10.93
CA LEU A 51 15.44 5.70 -10.27
C LEU A 51 14.19 6.57 -10.44
N VAL A 52 13.16 6.01 -11.02
CA VAL A 52 11.84 6.64 -11.14
C VAL A 52 10.94 6.10 -10.02
N LEU A 53 10.34 7.03 -9.27
CA LEU A 53 9.41 6.74 -8.19
C LEU A 53 8.01 7.09 -8.67
N ARG A 54 7.20 6.08 -8.97
CA ARG A 54 5.81 6.29 -9.41
C ARG A 54 4.85 6.09 -8.26
N VAL A 55 4.03 7.10 -8.05
CA VAL A 55 2.98 7.12 -7.01
C VAL A 55 1.72 7.78 -7.59
N PRO A 56 0.54 7.50 -7.03
CA PRO A 56 -0.65 8.30 -7.33
C PRO A 56 -0.39 9.78 -7.08
N ALA A 57 -0.86 10.65 -7.97
CA ALA A 57 -0.59 12.10 -7.94
C ALA A 57 -0.89 12.74 -6.56
N VAL A 58 -1.97 12.31 -5.91
CA VAL A 58 -2.37 12.80 -4.57
C VAL A 58 -1.32 12.52 -3.46
N LEU A 59 -0.41 11.57 -3.66
CA LEU A 59 0.65 11.22 -2.70
C LEU A 59 2.01 11.84 -3.08
N ALA A 60 2.15 12.41 -4.28
CA ALA A 60 3.43 12.87 -4.81
C ALA A 60 4.08 13.95 -3.94
N ASP A 61 3.34 15.00 -3.59
CA ASP A 61 3.86 16.10 -2.77
C ASP A 61 4.27 15.65 -1.37
N SER A 62 3.46 14.80 -0.73
CA SER A 62 3.77 14.29 0.61
C SER A 62 5.01 13.38 0.62
N LEU A 63 5.15 12.52 -0.39
CA LEU A 63 6.34 11.70 -0.56
C LEU A 63 7.57 12.55 -0.85
N ARG A 64 7.45 13.54 -1.75
CA ARG A 64 8.53 14.47 -2.07
C ARG A 64 9.01 15.22 -0.82
N ALA A 65 8.09 15.84 -0.08
CA ALA A 65 8.43 16.57 1.15
C ALA A 65 9.14 15.67 2.18
N ARG A 66 8.72 14.42 2.28
CA ARG A 66 9.39 13.42 3.13
C ARG A 66 10.81 13.15 2.66
N LEU A 67 11.02 12.85 1.38
CA LEU A 67 12.34 12.57 0.83
C LEU A 67 13.28 13.77 0.98
N GLU A 68 12.80 14.99 0.70
CA GLU A 68 13.55 16.23 0.90
C GLU A 68 14.04 16.38 2.35
N ARG A 69 13.20 16.05 3.33
CA ARG A 69 13.53 16.11 4.75
C ARG A 69 14.68 15.16 5.13
N PHE A 70 14.79 14.00 4.47
CA PHE A 70 15.78 12.97 4.81
C PHE A 70 17.03 13.00 3.94
N ARG A 71 17.09 13.82 2.87
CA ARG A 71 18.23 13.85 1.94
C ARG A 71 19.43 14.66 2.44
N LEU A 72 19.44 15.14 3.68
CA LEU A 72 20.50 15.99 4.23
C LEU A 72 21.90 15.43 3.94
N ARG A 73 22.77 16.26 3.33
CA ARG A 73 24.16 15.95 2.95
C ARG A 73 24.31 14.79 1.95
N ARG A 74 23.27 14.54 1.13
CA ARG A 74 23.29 13.56 0.05
C ARG A 74 23.26 14.26 -1.30
N GLU A 75 24.07 13.78 -2.25
CA GLU A 75 24.05 14.23 -3.64
C GLU A 75 22.89 13.53 -4.39
N VAL A 76 21.69 14.04 -4.15
CA VAL A 76 20.44 13.51 -4.71
C VAL A 76 19.59 14.63 -5.25
N ASP A 77 19.15 14.51 -6.50
CA ASP A 77 18.22 15.42 -7.14
C ASP A 77 16.84 14.75 -7.28
N LEU A 78 15.83 15.37 -6.68
CA LEU A 78 14.43 14.99 -6.83
C LEU A 78 13.82 15.81 -7.95
N VAL A 79 13.76 15.23 -9.15
CA VAL A 79 13.16 15.88 -10.33
C VAL A 79 11.72 15.40 -10.43
N ASP A 80 10.79 16.34 -10.60
CA ASP A 80 9.42 16.05 -10.95
C ASP A 80 9.31 15.93 -12.47
N GLU A 81 8.90 14.77 -12.96
CA GLU A 81 8.74 14.50 -14.39
C GLU A 81 7.31 14.74 -14.88
N GLY A 82 6.45 15.25 -14.00
CA GLY A 82 5.04 15.52 -14.30
C GLY A 82 4.14 14.29 -14.15
N GLU A 83 2.91 14.42 -14.65
CA GLU A 83 1.92 13.36 -14.58
C GLU A 83 2.30 12.21 -15.50
N ALA A 84 2.39 11.02 -14.92
CA ALA A 84 2.42 9.74 -15.63
C ALA A 84 1.12 8.97 -15.34
N ALA A 85 0.90 7.89 -16.07
CA ALA A 85 -0.19 6.98 -15.74
C ALA A 85 -0.07 6.51 -14.28
N ASP A 86 -1.18 6.44 -13.57
CA ASP A 86 -1.22 5.94 -12.20
C ASP A 86 -0.62 4.52 -12.18
N PRO A 87 0.41 4.26 -11.36
CA PRO A 87 1.07 2.96 -11.31
C PRO A 87 0.13 1.84 -10.86
N LEU A 88 -1.01 2.19 -10.29
CA LEU A 88 -2.05 1.25 -9.85
C LEU A 88 -3.08 0.93 -10.96
N GLY A 89 -2.99 1.62 -12.11
CA GLY A 89 -3.99 1.54 -13.15
C GLY A 89 -5.29 2.26 -12.77
N ASP A 90 -6.40 1.88 -13.40
CA ASP A 90 -7.72 2.39 -13.01
C ASP A 90 -8.21 1.78 -11.69
N GLU A 91 -9.21 2.43 -11.08
CA GLU A 91 -9.74 2.01 -9.78
C GLU A 91 -10.35 0.61 -9.83
N ALA A 92 -10.99 0.23 -10.93
CA ALA A 92 -11.59 -1.10 -11.08
C ALA A 92 -10.52 -2.20 -11.12
N THR A 93 -9.44 -1.97 -11.88
CA THR A 93 -8.27 -2.85 -11.94
C THR A 93 -7.63 -2.99 -10.56
N ARG A 94 -7.46 -1.89 -9.84
CA ARG A 94 -6.88 -1.85 -8.51
C ARG A 94 -7.72 -2.63 -7.49
N VAL A 95 -9.04 -2.39 -7.47
CA VAL A 95 -9.98 -3.09 -6.59
C VAL A 95 -9.98 -4.59 -6.88
N ALA A 96 -10.00 -4.98 -8.16
CA ALA A 96 -9.93 -6.39 -8.58
C ALA A 96 -8.60 -7.04 -8.16
N ALA A 97 -7.49 -6.29 -8.22
CA ALA A 97 -6.19 -6.74 -7.75
C ALA A 97 -6.06 -6.75 -6.22
N ARG A 98 -7.04 -6.21 -5.48
CA ARG A 98 -7.02 -6.07 -4.01
C ARG A 98 -5.81 -5.26 -3.53
N TRP A 99 -5.41 -4.26 -4.31
CA TRP A 99 -4.25 -3.44 -4.01
C TRP A 99 -4.67 -2.13 -3.35
N PRO A 100 -4.06 -1.75 -2.19
CA PRO A 100 -4.42 -0.52 -1.50
C PRO A 100 -4.05 0.71 -2.35
N GLY A 101 -4.97 1.65 -2.44
CA GLY A 101 -4.76 2.96 -3.04
C GLY A 101 -4.68 4.06 -1.98
N PRO A 102 -4.73 5.33 -2.41
CA PRO A 102 -4.60 6.47 -1.51
C PRO A 102 -5.62 6.46 -0.35
N ALA A 103 -6.87 6.06 -0.61
CA ALA A 103 -7.91 6.03 0.42
C ALA A 103 -7.64 4.97 1.51
N GLU A 104 -7.08 3.83 1.12
CA GLU A 104 -6.67 2.79 2.06
C GLU A 104 -5.40 3.20 2.82
N LEU A 105 -4.40 3.73 2.11
CA LEU A 105 -3.12 4.15 2.72
C LEU A 105 -3.29 5.33 3.69
N ALA A 106 -4.26 6.21 3.44
CA ALA A 106 -4.60 7.32 4.34
C ALA A 106 -5.07 6.86 5.74
N ARG A 107 -5.37 5.57 5.93
CA ARG A 107 -5.68 5.01 7.25
C ARG A 107 -4.46 4.90 8.17
N GLY A 108 -3.24 5.05 7.65
CA GLY A 108 -2.02 5.06 8.44
C GLY A 108 -1.79 3.75 9.18
N LEU A 109 -1.93 2.62 8.49
CA LEU A 109 -1.76 1.29 9.06
C LEU A 109 -0.41 0.69 8.66
N VAL A 110 0.03 -0.31 9.43
CA VAL A 110 1.26 -1.06 9.15
C VAL A 110 1.09 -1.97 7.91
N PRO A 111 2.17 -2.39 7.22
CA PRO A 111 2.08 -3.22 6.02
C PRO A 111 1.22 -4.48 6.17
N HIS A 112 1.28 -5.15 7.31
CA HIS A 112 0.51 -6.36 7.61
C HIS A 112 -1.01 -6.14 7.60
N ALA A 113 -1.47 -4.90 7.77
CA ALA A 113 -2.89 -4.58 7.65
C ALA A 113 -3.40 -4.64 6.21
N TYR A 114 -2.51 -4.55 5.23
CA TYR A 114 -2.85 -4.59 3.80
C TYR A 114 -2.72 -5.99 3.18
N GLY A 115 -2.42 -7.00 4.00
CA GLY A 115 -2.36 -8.41 3.60
C GLY A 115 -0.96 -8.91 3.23
N HIS A 116 -0.82 -10.24 3.17
CA HIS A 116 0.47 -10.90 2.90
C HIS A 116 1.06 -10.48 1.55
N ARG A 117 0.23 -10.43 0.50
CA ARG A 117 0.69 -10.01 -0.83
C ARG A 117 1.32 -8.62 -0.82
N PHE A 118 0.74 -7.69 -0.07
CA PHE A 118 1.30 -6.34 0.06
C PHE A 118 2.65 -6.39 0.77
N VAL A 119 2.76 -7.13 1.88
CA VAL A 119 4.02 -7.31 2.61
C VAL A 119 5.09 -7.94 1.70
N ASP A 120 4.80 -9.05 1.04
CA ASP A 120 5.74 -9.76 0.17
C ASP A 120 6.29 -8.89 -0.96
N GLN A 121 5.45 -8.02 -1.52
CA GLN A 121 5.84 -7.16 -2.62
C GLN A 121 6.55 -5.87 -2.17
N THR A 122 6.25 -5.35 -0.99
CA THR A 122 6.72 -4.03 -0.57
C THR A 122 7.77 -4.03 0.53
N VAL A 123 8.01 -5.17 1.21
CA VAL A 123 8.92 -5.25 2.35
C VAL A 123 9.97 -6.35 2.12
N SER A 124 11.22 -6.02 2.39
CA SER A 124 12.31 -7.00 2.52
C SER A 124 12.70 -7.14 3.98
N PHE A 125 12.72 -8.39 4.47
CA PHE A 125 13.16 -8.70 5.83
C PHE A 125 14.66 -9.03 5.89
N THR A 126 15.35 -9.05 4.75
CA THR A 126 16.78 -9.41 4.63
C THR A 126 17.67 -8.23 4.28
N LYS A 127 17.11 -7.10 3.83
CA LYS A 127 17.87 -5.89 3.55
C LYS A 127 18.33 -5.17 4.82
N GLY A 128 19.20 -4.16 4.67
CA GLY A 128 19.60 -3.25 5.74
C GLY A 128 18.47 -2.36 6.28
N CYS A 129 18.81 -1.47 7.20
CA CYS A 129 17.84 -0.65 7.93
C CYS A 129 17.02 0.29 7.04
N PHE A 130 15.75 0.43 7.39
CA PHE A 130 14.81 1.43 6.83
C PHE A 130 13.86 1.95 7.92
N PRO A 131 13.23 3.13 7.74
CA PRO A 131 12.29 3.67 8.72
C PRO A 131 11.13 2.72 8.98
N GLY A 132 10.78 2.48 10.26
CA GLY A 132 9.67 1.61 10.64
C GLY A 132 9.98 0.11 10.66
N GLN A 133 11.20 -0.30 10.30
CA GLN A 133 11.60 -1.71 10.23
C GLN A 133 11.34 -2.47 11.54
N GLU A 134 11.62 -1.86 12.69
CA GLU A 134 11.48 -2.55 13.97
C GLU A 134 10.06 -3.07 14.22
N MET A 135 9.05 -2.23 13.94
CA MET A 135 7.66 -2.62 14.11
C MET A 135 7.27 -3.74 13.14
N VAL A 136 7.63 -3.59 11.88
CA VAL A 136 7.30 -4.54 10.81
C VAL A 136 7.98 -5.89 11.05
N ALA A 137 9.28 -5.89 11.39
CA ALA A 137 10.02 -7.10 11.70
C ALA A 137 9.50 -7.80 12.97
N ARG A 138 9.06 -7.02 13.98
CA ARG A 138 8.47 -7.59 15.19
C ARG A 138 7.13 -8.27 14.91
N MET A 139 6.31 -7.69 14.04
CA MET A 139 5.05 -8.29 13.64
C MET A 139 5.29 -9.59 12.86
N GLU A 140 6.19 -9.56 11.91
CA GLU A 140 6.55 -10.75 11.10
C GLU A 140 7.07 -11.88 11.99
N ALA A 141 8.05 -11.62 12.85
CA ALA A 141 8.67 -12.63 13.73
C ALA A 141 7.67 -13.27 14.72
N ARG A 142 6.58 -12.58 15.04
CA ARG A 142 5.53 -13.09 15.94
C ARG A 142 4.37 -13.73 15.20
N GLY A 143 4.36 -13.72 13.87
CA GLY A 143 3.17 -14.08 13.08
C GLY A 143 1.96 -13.22 13.48
N ALA A 144 2.21 -11.96 13.88
CA ALA A 144 1.17 -11.12 14.45
C ALA A 144 0.24 -10.59 13.36
N THR A 145 -1.04 -10.80 13.56
CA THR A 145 -2.08 -10.25 12.70
C THR A 145 -2.40 -8.81 13.12
N ALA A 146 -2.45 -7.89 12.16
CA ALA A 146 -2.91 -6.53 12.42
C ALA A 146 -4.35 -6.52 12.96
N PRO A 147 -4.69 -5.61 13.90
CA PRO A 147 -6.05 -5.51 14.42
C PRO A 147 -7.09 -5.22 13.33
N TRP A 148 -6.71 -4.38 12.37
CA TRP A 148 -7.50 -4.01 11.20
C TRP A 148 -6.85 -4.58 9.96
N ARG A 149 -7.66 -5.15 9.08
CA ARG A 149 -7.18 -5.80 7.86
C ARG A 149 -7.92 -5.26 6.66
N LEU A 150 -7.18 -5.02 5.58
CA LEU A 150 -7.77 -4.76 4.28
C LEU A 150 -8.51 -6.01 3.83
N VAL A 151 -9.76 -5.80 3.44
CA VAL A 151 -10.62 -6.84 2.89
C VAL A 151 -11.18 -6.40 1.55
N TRP A 152 -11.36 -7.36 0.68
CA TRP A 152 -12.12 -7.20 -0.53
C TRP A 152 -13.53 -7.78 -0.31
N GLY A 153 -14.54 -7.13 -0.85
CA GLY A 153 -15.90 -7.61 -0.76
C GLY A 153 -16.70 -7.34 -2.03
N ARG A 154 -17.75 -8.12 -2.24
CA ARG A 154 -18.73 -7.94 -3.29
C ARG A 154 -20.13 -8.01 -2.72
N ALA A 155 -21.01 -7.09 -3.13
CA ALA A 155 -22.39 -7.01 -2.65
C ALA A 155 -23.31 -6.44 -3.74
N ARG A 156 -24.63 -6.55 -3.56
CA ARG A 156 -25.62 -5.86 -4.40
C ARG A 156 -25.68 -4.37 -4.09
N ALA A 157 -25.54 -4.01 -2.81
CA ALA A 157 -25.57 -2.63 -2.38
C ALA A 157 -24.32 -2.30 -1.54
N LEU A 158 -23.74 -1.12 -1.80
CA LEU A 158 -22.59 -0.62 -1.06
C LEU A 158 -22.88 -0.46 0.44
N ALA A 159 -24.09 -0.03 0.77
CA ALA A 159 -24.50 0.19 2.15
C ALA A 159 -24.48 -1.09 2.99
N ASP A 160 -24.87 -2.24 2.40
CA ASP A 160 -24.87 -3.52 3.08
C ASP A 160 -23.45 -3.99 3.38
N LEU A 161 -22.53 -3.81 2.42
CA LEU A 161 -21.13 -4.13 2.60
C LEU A 161 -20.47 -3.23 3.66
N ASP A 162 -20.72 -1.92 3.60
CA ASP A 162 -20.18 -0.97 4.58
C ASP A 162 -20.70 -1.26 5.99
N ALA A 163 -22.01 -1.52 6.13
CA ALA A 163 -22.62 -1.89 7.40
C ALA A 163 -22.02 -3.19 7.96
N TYR A 164 -21.79 -4.17 7.11
CA TYR A 164 -21.14 -5.42 7.52
C TYR A 164 -19.72 -5.17 8.04
N LEU A 165 -18.89 -4.42 7.29
CA LEU A 165 -17.51 -4.16 7.68
C LEU A 165 -17.40 -3.34 8.97
N ARG A 166 -18.41 -2.49 9.26
CA ARG A 166 -18.50 -1.71 10.51
C ARG A 166 -19.13 -2.48 11.67
N GLY A 167 -19.92 -3.50 11.38
CA GLY A 167 -20.88 -4.08 12.32
C GLY A 167 -20.28 -4.95 13.42
N ALA A 168 -19.01 -5.31 13.38
CA ALA A 168 -18.42 -6.18 14.41
C ALA A 168 -17.00 -5.76 14.74
N GLY A 169 -16.81 -5.19 15.91
CA GLY A 169 -15.47 -4.88 16.40
C GLY A 169 -15.42 -3.58 17.20
N PRO A 170 -14.28 -3.27 17.80
CA PRO A 170 -14.07 -2.00 18.47
C PRO A 170 -14.13 -0.83 17.46
N GLU A 171 -14.32 0.37 17.98
CA GLU A 171 -14.25 1.59 17.16
C GLU A 171 -12.88 1.72 16.49
N GLY A 172 -12.87 2.01 15.16
CA GLY A 172 -11.62 2.09 14.40
C GLY A 172 -11.85 2.30 12.90
N PRO A 173 -10.82 2.06 12.07
CA PRO A 173 -10.83 2.38 10.63
C PRO A 173 -11.68 1.42 9.78
N SER A 174 -12.70 0.78 10.34
CA SER A 174 -13.58 -0.15 9.61
C SER A 174 -14.48 0.55 8.58
N GLY A 175 -14.95 -0.22 7.61
CA GLY A 175 -15.88 0.20 6.56
C GLY A 175 -15.23 0.23 5.18
N VAL A 176 -16.05 0.50 4.16
CA VAL A 176 -15.61 0.60 2.77
C VAL A 176 -14.78 1.87 2.57
N THR A 177 -13.70 1.75 1.81
CA THR A 177 -12.82 2.86 1.42
C THR A 177 -12.92 3.18 -0.06
N THR A 178 -12.99 2.17 -0.91
CA THR A 178 -13.09 2.30 -2.35
C THR A 178 -14.10 1.29 -2.88
N ALA A 179 -14.95 1.71 -3.83
CA ALA A 179 -15.94 0.84 -4.43
C ALA A 179 -16.13 1.14 -5.92
N VAL A 180 -16.34 0.08 -6.69
CA VAL A 180 -16.64 0.15 -8.13
C VAL A 180 -17.91 -0.62 -8.44
N VAL A 181 -18.73 -0.10 -9.33
CA VAL A 181 -19.93 -0.79 -9.84
C VAL A 181 -19.51 -1.65 -11.03
N LEU A 182 -19.84 -2.92 -10.97
CA LEU A 182 -19.56 -3.88 -12.04
C LEU A 182 -20.65 -3.87 -13.10
N ALA A 183 -20.36 -4.48 -14.26
CA ALA A 183 -21.29 -4.51 -15.40
C ALA A 183 -22.63 -5.23 -15.08
N ASP A 184 -22.64 -6.12 -14.10
CA ASP A 184 -23.83 -6.83 -13.63
C ASP A 184 -24.62 -6.06 -12.55
N GLY A 185 -24.21 -4.81 -12.27
CA GLY A 185 -24.85 -3.95 -11.29
C GLY A 185 -24.46 -4.24 -9.82
N THR A 186 -23.60 -5.23 -9.60
CA THR A 186 -23.05 -5.46 -8.24
C THR A 186 -21.90 -4.49 -7.94
N VAL A 187 -21.58 -4.33 -6.66
CA VAL A 187 -20.48 -3.51 -6.19
C VAL A 187 -19.32 -4.41 -5.77
N SER A 188 -18.12 -4.12 -6.26
CA SER A 188 -16.87 -4.67 -5.77
C SER A 188 -16.14 -3.58 -5.00
N ALA A 189 -15.64 -3.87 -3.81
CA ALA A 189 -15.07 -2.85 -2.95
C ALA A 189 -13.86 -3.34 -2.15
N LEU A 190 -13.02 -2.38 -1.76
CA LEU A 190 -12.01 -2.52 -0.72
C LEU A 190 -12.50 -1.79 0.53
N GLY A 191 -12.12 -2.31 1.68
CA GLY A 191 -12.43 -1.69 2.97
C GLY A 191 -11.61 -2.33 4.08
N PHE A 192 -11.85 -1.89 5.30
CA PHE A 192 -11.22 -2.47 6.48
C PHE A 192 -12.24 -3.11 7.38
N ALA A 193 -11.84 -4.26 7.94
CA ALA A 193 -12.59 -4.95 8.98
C ALA A 193 -11.66 -5.27 10.16
N HIS A 194 -12.23 -5.33 11.36
CA HIS A 194 -11.50 -5.85 12.50
C HIS A 194 -11.23 -7.35 12.31
N ARG A 195 -10.07 -7.83 12.74
CA ARG A 195 -9.65 -9.24 12.59
C ARG A 195 -10.60 -10.29 13.15
N THR A 196 -11.49 -9.90 14.06
CA THR A 196 -12.52 -10.80 14.60
C THR A 196 -13.69 -11.03 13.64
N LEU A 197 -13.90 -10.11 12.69
CA LEU A 197 -14.94 -10.22 11.67
C LEU A 197 -14.43 -10.96 10.44
N ALA A 198 -13.20 -10.68 10.05
CA ALA A 198 -12.58 -11.22 8.83
C ALA A 198 -11.43 -12.17 9.23
N GLU A 199 -11.68 -13.46 9.27
CA GLU A 199 -10.63 -14.47 9.46
C GLU A 199 -9.72 -14.59 8.22
N THR A 200 -10.22 -14.22 7.05
CA THR A 200 -9.53 -14.25 5.75
C THR A 200 -9.44 -12.86 5.13
N GLU A 201 -8.47 -12.66 4.25
CA GLU A 201 -8.34 -11.43 3.45
C GLU A 201 -9.44 -11.28 2.40
N ASP A 202 -10.15 -12.38 2.12
CA ASP A 202 -11.23 -12.51 1.17
C ASP A 202 -12.54 -12.73 1.90
N VAL A 203 -13.29 -11.67 2.09
CA VAL A 203 -14.67 -11.75 2.56
C VAL A 203 -15.57 -11.71 1.34
N GLU A 204 -15.87 -12.86 0.77
CA GLU A 204 -17.04 -12.98 -0.07
C GLU A 204 -18.26 -12.94 0.84
N LEU A 205 -18.87 -11.79 0.97
CA LEU A 205 -20.23 -11.72 1.45
C LEU A 205 -21.10 -12.41 0.40
N ALA A 206 -21.46 -13.65 0.69
CA ALA A 206 -22.42 -14.38 -0.10
C ALA A 206 -23.65 -13.48 -0.28
N VAL A 207 -23.77 -12.89 -1.47
CA VAL A 207 -25.00 -12.23 -1.88
C VAL A 207 -26.01 -13.36 -1.99
N ALA A 208 -26.78 -13.59 -0.92
CA ALA A 208 -27.89 -14.50 -0.97
C ALA A 208 -28.78 -14.03 -2.13
N PHE A 209 -28.78 -14.77 -3.22
CA PHE A 209 -29.75 -14.61 -4.28
C PHE A 209 -31.09 -15.08 -3.72
N VAL A 210 -31.85 -14.17 -3.15
CA VAL A 210 -33.27 -14.38 -2.92
C VAL A 210 -33.91 -14.24 -4.30
N THR A 211 -34.27 -15.38 -4.90
CA THR A 211 -35.11 -15.47 -6.08
C THR A 211 -36.47 -14.86 -5.82
#